data_d770014d143e189125cd515f8cb81ffb
#
_entry.id   d770014d143e189125cd515f8cb81ffb
#
_cell.length_a   1.000
_cell.length_b   1.000
_cell.length_c   1.000
_cell.angle_alpha   90.00
_cell.angle_beta   90.00
_cell.angle_gamma   90.00
#
_symmetry.space_group_name_H-M   'P 1'
#
loop_
_entity.id
_entity.type
_entity.pdbx_description
1 polymer ?
#
loop_
_entity_poly.entity_id
_entity_poly.type
_entity_poly.pdbx_seq_one_letter_code
_entity_poly.pdbx_strand_id
1 'polypeptide(L)'
;MKKLLILYIVLIGYINGSYPHPVFGENGMVVSTSRQASIAGIEILKKGGNAIDAACATGFVLAVTSSSNGNIGGGGFMVVHKENSKNFTLDYREIAPAAAHRDMFLDSNGEVIDNMSL
;
A
#
# COMPACT_ATOMS: atom_id res chain seq x y z
N MET A 1 -4.60 -6.61 -50.71
CA MET A 1 -5.79 -6.18 -49.99
C MET A 1 -6.18 -7.15 -48.86
N LYS A 2 -6.41 -8.46 -49.11
CA LYS A 2 -6.81 -9.43 -48.06
C LYS A 2 -5.82 -9.55 -46.87
N LYS A 3 -4.50 -9.54 -47.13
CA LYS A 3 -3.46 -9.59 -46.08
C LYS A 3 -3.46 -8.34 -45.20
N LEU A 4 -3.74 -7.16 -45.76
CA LEU A 4 -3.82 -5.90 -45.01
C LEU A 4 -5.07 -5.86 -44.11
N LEU A 5 -6.18 -6.42 -44.57
CA LEU A 5 -7.43 -6.53 -43.80
C LEU A 5 -7.26 -7.45 -42.61
N ILE A 6 -6.58 -8.59 -42.78
CA ILE A 6 -6.28 -9.54 -41.71
C ILE A 6 -5.38 -8.88 -40.63
N LEU A 7 -4.34 -8.14 -41.06
CA LEU A 7 -3.46 -7.41 -40.15
C LEU A 7 -4.24 -6.36 -39.32
N TYR A 8 -5.18 -5.66 -39.94
CA TYR A 8 -6.02 -4.67 -39.30
C TYR A 8 -6.97 -5.30 -38.26
N ILE A 9 -7.57 -6.46 -38.60
CA ILE A 9 -8.43 -7.20 -37.65
C ILE A 9 -7.63 -7.73 -36.48
N VAL A 10 -6.42 -8.22 -36.65
CA VAL A 10 -5.53 -8.67 -35.58
C VAL A 10 -5.12 -7.50 -34.70
N LEU A 11 -4.79 -6.35 -35.30
CA LEU A 11 -4.42 -5.14 -34.53
C LEU A 11 -5.57 -4.64 -33.63
N ILE A 12 -6.81 -4.65 -34.14
CA ILE A 12 -8.00 -4.25 -33.36
C ILE A 12 -8.24 -5.25 -32.19
N GLY A 13 -7.96 -6.53 -32.37
CA GLY A 13 -8.07 -7.54 -31.32
C GLY A 13 -7.12 -7.29 -30.13
N TYR A 14 -5.96 -6.68 -30.36
CA TYR A 14 -5.00 -6.33 -29.30
C TYR A 14 -5.33 -5.05 -28.53
N ILE A 15 -6.24 -4.20 -29.03
CA ILE A 15 -6.58 -2.91 -28.41
C ILE A 15 -7.66 -3.06 -27.32
N ASN A 16 -8.31 -4.22 -27.22
CA ASN A 16 -9.23 -4.49 -26.12
C ASN A 16 -8.44 -4.81 -24.84
N GLY A 17 -7.84 -3.78 -24.24
CA GLY A 17 -7.33 -3.86 -22.89
C GLY A 17 -8.51 -4.19 -21.98
N SER A 18 -8.54 -5.43 -21.48
CA SER A 18 -9.51 -5.85 -20.47
C SER A 18 -9.20 -5.12 -19.18
N TYR A 19 -9.85 -3.98 -18.97
CA TYR A 19 -9.90 -3.41 -17.63
C TYR A 19 -10.69 -4.37 -16.74
N PRO A 20 -10.16 -4.75 -15.57
CA PRO A 20 -10.93 -5.54 -14.63
C PRO A 20 -12.22 -4.80 -14.30
N HIS A 21 -13.34 -5.50 -14.35
CA HIS A 21 -14.63 -4.92 -13.99
C HIS A 21 -14.59 -4.40 -12.56
N PRO A 22 -15.24 -3.26 -12.26
CA PRO A 22 -15.35 -2.77 -10.90
C PRO A 22 -15.96 -3.85 -9.99
N VAL A 23 -15.37 -4.03 -8.83
CA VAL A 23 -15.89 -4.93 -7.79
C VAL A 23 -16.64 -4.08 -6.77
N PHE A 24 -17.84 -4.49 -6.43
CA PHE A 24 -18.68 -3.82 -5.45
C PHE A 24 -18.83 -4.68 -4.20
N GLY A 25 -18.71 -4.06 -3.03
CA GLY A 25 -19.00 -4.71 -1.75
C GLY A 25 -20.26 -4.13 -1.13
N GLU A 26 -21.25 -4.97 -0.82
CA GLU A 26 -22.52 -4.52 -0.22
C GLU A 26 -22.34 -4.11 1.24
N ASN A 27 -21.56 -4.83 2.02
CA ASN A 27 -21.40 -4.62 3.47
C ASN A 27 -20.02 -4.05 3.86
N GLY A 28 -19.09 -3.98 2.93
CA GLY A 28 -17.75 -3.46 3.15
C GLY A 28 -16.75 -4.01 2.15
N MET A 29 -15.62 -3.34 2.07
CA MET A 29 -14.54 -3.71 1.17
C MET A 29 -13.19 -3.41 1.81
N VAL A 30 -12.23 -4.28 1.58
CA VAL A 30 -10.81 -4.06 1.92
C VAL A 30 -9.96 -4.29 0.67
N VAL A 31 -9.15 -3.30 0.35
CA VAL A 31 -8.23 -3.36 -0.81
C VAL A 31 -6.80 -3.17 -0.32
N SER A 32 -5.92 -4.06 -0.71
CA SER A 32 -4.48 -3.96 -0.42
C SER A 32 -3.67 -4.64 -1.52
N THR A 33 -2.35 -4.48 -1.47
CA THR A 33 -1.41 -5.14 -2.40
C THR A 33 -1.25 -6.65 -2.14
N SER A 34 -1.78 -7.16 -1.03
CA SER A 34 -1.71 -8.57 -0.64
C SER A 34 -3.11 -9.14 -0.43
N ARG A 35 -3.41 -10.25 -1.13
CA ARG A 35 -4.68 -10.97 -0.96
C ARG A 35 -4.88 -11.41 0.49
N GLN A 36 -3.84 -11.90 1.15
CA GLN A 36 -3.88 -12.34 2.54
C GLN A 36 -4.22 -11.20 3.48
N ALA A 37 -3.62 -10.02 3.26
CA ALA A 37 -3.90 -8.83 4.06
C ALA A 37 -5.34 -8.33 3.87
N SER A 38 -5.85 -8.34 2.63
CA SER A 38 -7.26 -8.00 2.37
C SER A 38 -8.22 -8.97 3.04
N ILE A 39 -7.93 -10.28 3.02
CA ILE A 39 -8.73 -11.30 3.71
C ILE A 39 -8.76 -11.03 5.22
N ALA A 40 -7.61 -10.74 5.84
CA ALA A 40 -7.56 -10.43 7.27
C ALA A 40 -8.45 -9.25 7.64
N GLY A 41 -8.41 -8.17 6.86
CA GLY A 41 -9.29 -7.02 7.07
C GLY A 41 -10.77 -7.36 6.91
N ILE A 42 -11.13 -8.15 5.90
CA ILE A 42 -12.51 -8.62 5.69
C ILE A 42 -13.00 -9.48 6.86
N GLU A 43 -12.16 -10.35 7.40
CA GLU A 43 -12.54 -11.19 8.57
C GLU A 43 -12.79 -10.34 9.82
N ILE A 44 -12.09 -9.23 9.99
CA ILE A 44 -12.37 -8.26 11.06
C ILE A 44 -13.73 -7.59 10.85
N LEU A 45 -14.05 -7.15 9.63
CA LEU A 45 -15.36 -6.56 9.33
C LEU A 45 -16.50 -7.58 9.58
N LYS A 46 -16.33 -8.84 9.17
CA LYS A 46 -17.32 -9.91 9.43
C LYS A 46 -17.55 -10.19 10.93
N LYS A 47 -16.54 -9.97 11.75
CA LYS A 47 -16.64 -10.12 13.21
C LYS A 47 -17.24 -8.89 13.92
N GLY A 48 -17.68 -7.88 13.15
CA GLY A 48 -18.27 -6.65 13.68
C GLY A 48 -17.27 -5.53 13.98
N GLY A 49 -16.01 -5.68 13.57
CA GLY A 49 -15.01 -4.60 13.62
C GLY A 49 -15.34 -3.49 12.62
N ASN A 50 -14.84 -2.32 12.88
CA ASN A 50 -15.00 -1.15 11.99
C ASN A 50 -13.86 -1.06 10.96
N ALA A 51 -13.91 -0.04 10.09
CA ALA A 51 -12.91 0.16 9.04
C ALA A 51 -11.49 0.40 9.58
N ILE A 52 -11.35 1.00 10.76
CA ILE A 52 -10.04 1.23 11.39
C ILE A 52 -9.47 -0.09 11.90
N ASP A 53 -10.30 -0.92 12.54
CA ASP A 53 -9.90 -2.25 13.01
C ASP A 53 -9.43 -3.12 11.82
N ALA A 54 -10.18 -3.08 10.71
CA ALA A 54 -9.83 -3.78 9.48
C ALA A 54 -8.52 -3.26 8.87
N ALA A 55 -8.29 -1.93 8.87
CA ALA A 55 -7.06 -1.32 8.38
C ALA A 55 -5.85 -1.75 9.23
N CYS A 56 -5.99 -1.77 10.56
CA CYS A 56 -4.94 -2.24 11.47
C CYS A 56 -4.59 -3.71 11.20
N ALA A 57 -5.59 -4.60 11.11
CA ALA A 57 -5.37 -6.01 10.81
C ALA A 57 -4.69 -6.21 9.44
N THR A 58 -5.12 -5.46 8.44
CA THR A 58 -4.51 -5.47 7.10
C THR A 58 -3.05 -5.04 7.18
N GLY A 59 -2.73 -3.97 7.93
CA GLY A 59 -1.38 -3.46 8.13
C GLY A 59 -0.44 -4.48 8.77
N PHE A 60 -0.89 -5.18 9.81
CA PHE A 60 -0.09 -6.25 10.44
C PHE A 60 0.22 -7.41 9.49
N VAL A 61 -0.73 -7.81 8.64
CA VAL A 61 -0.49 -8.85 7.65
C VAL A 61 0.42 -8.35 6.52
N LEU A 62 0.30 -7.09 6.12
CA LEU A 62 1.22 -6.47 5.15
C LEU A 62 2.66 -6.44 5.66
N ALA A 63 2.88 -6.27 6.96
CA ALA A 63 4.23 -6.33 7.55
C ALA A 63 4.94 -7.66 7.29
N VAL A 64 4.19 -8.73 7.05
CA VAL A 64 4.71 -10.07 6.72
C VAL A 64 4.69 -10.33 5.21
N THR A 65 3.60 -9.98 4.54
CA THR A 65 3.38 -10.36 3.12
C THR A 65 3.92 -9.33 2.12
N SER A 66 4.26 -8.14 2.59
CA SER A 66 4.81 -7.03 1.79
C SER A 66 5.83 -6.22 2.61
N SER A 67 6.76 -6.91 3.24
CA SER A 67 7.71 -6.36 4.21
C SER A 67 8.60 -5.24 3.66
N SER A 68 8.79 -5.16 2.34
CA SER A 68 9.52 -4.08 1.68
C SER A 68 8.77 -2.74 1.64
N ASN A 69 7.44 -2.76 1.76
CA ASN A 69 6.58 -1.58 1.63
C ASN A 69 5.65 -1.36 2.83
N GLY A 70 5.52 -2.34 3.71
CA GLY A 70 4.64 -2.26 4.87
C GLY A 70 5.26 -3.01 6.04
N ASN A 71 5.76 -2.28 7.02
CA ASN A 71 6.32 -2.87 8.23
C ASN A 71 5.89 -2.08 9.46
N ILE A 72 6.02 -2.70 10.64
CA ILE A 72 5.59 -2.10 11.92
C ILE A 72 6.47 -0.91 12.30
N GLY A 73 7.73 -0.89 11.84
CA GLY A 73 8.67 0.20 12.10
C GLY A 73 8.54 1.38 11.12
N GLY A 74 7.72 1.23 10.08
CA GLY A 74 7.44 2.29 9.13
C GLY A 74 6.31 3.21 9.56
N GLY A 75 6.18 4.34 8.89
CA GLY A 75 5.12 5.30 9.13
C GLY A 75 4.13 5.39 7.98
N GLY A 76 3.30 6.42 8.02
CA GLY A 76 2.32 6.64 6.97
C GLY A 76 1.34 7.76 7.27
N PHE A 77 0.30 7.79 6.45
CA PHE A 77 -0.81 8.72 6.59
C PHE A 77 -2.12 7.95 6.58
N MET A 78 -3.08 8.40 7.35
CA MET A 78 -4.42 7.85 7.37
C MET A 78 -5.45 8.96 7.23
N VAL A 79 -6.44 8.76 6.39
CA VAL A 79 -7.63 9.60 6.29
C VAL A 79 -8.83 8.77 6.72
N VAL A 80 -9.58 9.25 7.69
CA VAL A 80 -10.73 8.55 8.25
C VAL A 80 -11.98 9.38 8.05
N HIS A 81 -12.97 8.76 7.45
CA HIS A 81 -14.34 9.25 7.40
C HIS A 81 -15.22 8.36 8.27
N LYS A 82 -15.92 8.95 9.22
CA LYS A 82 -16.90 8.25 10.06
C LYS A 82 -18.27 8.84 9.82
N GLU A 83 -19.26 8.00 9.68
CA GLU A 83 -20.63 8.42 9.59
C GLU A 83 -21.00 9.31 10.79
N ASN A 84 -21.68 10.42 10.53
CA ASN A 84 -22.14 11.40 11.54
C ASN A 84 -21.01 12.04 12.39
N SER A 85 -19.75 11.99 11.95
CA SER A 85 -18.65 12.62 12.66
C SER A 85 -17.74 13.40 11.72
N LYS A 86 -16.85 14.23 12.29
CA LYS A 86 -15.87 14.96 11.49
C LYS A 86 -14.85 13.98 10.91
N ASN A 87 -14.46 14.22 9.66
CA ASN A 87 -13.30 13.57 9.07
C ASN A 87 -12.04 13.98 9.84
N PHE A 88 -11.09 13.06 9.98
CA PHE A 88 -9.79 13.39 10.52
C PHE A 88 -8.67 12.72 9.72
N THR A 89 -7.51 13.30 9.80
CA THR A 89 -6.28 12.78 9.24
C THR A 89 -5.32 12.48 10.37
N LEU A 90 -4.54 11.41 10.21
CA LEU A 90 -3.47 11.05 11.11
C LEU A 90 -2.18 11.01 10.31
N ASP A 91 -1.20 11.80 10.75
CA ASP A 91 0.17 11.75 10.28
C ASP A 91 0.98 10.98 11.31
N TYR A 92 1.50 9.82 10.95
CA TYR A 92 2.35 8.97 11.78
C TYR A 92 3.64 8.59 11.06
N ARG A 93 4.15 9.53 10.24
CA ARG A 93 5.45 9.35 9.61
C ARG A 93 6.56 9.21 10.63
N GLU A 94 7.57 8.48 10.25
CA GLU A 94 8.80 8.31 11.02
C GLU A 94 9.51 9.66 11.19
N ILE A 95 10.12 9.84 12.31
CA ILE A 95 11.06 10.93 12.58
C ILE A 95 12.45 10.34 12.85
N ALA A 96 13.48 11.07 12.46
CA ALA A 96 14.84 10.67 12.72
C ALA A 96 15.08 10.51 14.24
N PRO A 97 15.90 9.54 14.68
CA PRO A 97 16.31 9.44 16.09
C PRO A 97 16.96 10.74 16.58
N ALA A 98 16.82 11.03 17.86
CA ALA A 98 17.40 12.24 18.46
C ALA A 98 18.93 12.35 18.30
N ALA A 99 19.61 11.23 18.12
CA ALA A 99 21.06 11.18 17.88
C ALA A 99 21.43 11.36 16.39
N ALA A 100 20.46 11.44 15.47
CA ALA A 100 20.73 11.61 14.07
C ALA A 100 21.27 13.03 13.81
N HIS A 101 22.35 13.11 13.05
CA HIS A 101 22.95 14.37 12.60
C HIS A 101 23.41 14.23 11.15
N ARG A 102 23.68 15.39 10.51
CA ARG A 102 23.99 15.45 9.07
C ARG A 102 25.11 14.51 8.66
N ASP A 103 26.16 14.44 9.46
CA ASP A 103 27.42 13.79 9.10
C ASP A 103 27.57 12.41 9.79
N MET A 104 26.46 11.79 10.23
CA MET A 104 26.46 10.53 10.98
C MET A 104 27.01 9.32 10.20
N PHE A 105 27.12 9.42 8.88
CA PHE A 105 27.65 8.39 7.99
C PHE A 105 29.02 8.77 7.40
N LEU A 106 29.64 9.84 7.89
CA LEU A 106 30.92 10.33 7.42
C LEU A 106 32.01 10.08 8.47
N ASP A 107 33.23 9.80 8.00
CA ASP A 107 34.42 9.76 8.84
C ASP A 107 34.93 11.18 9.16
N SER A 108 36.04 11.28 9.91
CA SER A 108 36.68 12.54 10.27
C SER A 108 37.23 13.33 9.08
N ASN A 109 37.38 12.72 7.92
CA ASN A 109 37.86 13.35 6.67
C ASN A 109 36.67 13.81 5.78
N GLY A 110 35.42 13.46 6.18
CA GLY A 110 34.24 13.75 5.41
C GLY A 110 33.90 12.70 4.34
N GLU A 111 34.57 11.55 4.38
CA GLU A 111 34.32 10.43 3.46
C GLU A 111 33.24 9.47 4.04
N VAL A 112 32.48 8.84 3.15
CA VAL A 112 31.41 7.92 3.56
C VAL A 112 31.99 6.66 4.21
N ILE A 113 31.49 6.33 5.39
CA ILE A 113 31.85 5.08 6.10
C ILE A 113 31.12 3.93 5.43
N ASP A 114 31.85 2.98 4.84
CA ASP A 114 31.29 1.83 4.14
C ASP A 114 30.39 0.97 5.07
N ASN A 115 29.25 0.57 4.55
CA ASN A 115 28.26 -0.29 5.21
C ASN A 115 27.63 0.27 6.51
N MET A 116 27.84 1.54 6.85
CA MET A 116 27.25 2.12 8.07
C MET A 116 25.76 2.47 7.91
N SER A 117 25.28 2.56 6.68
CA SER A 117 23.87 2.86 6.34
C SER A 117 23.02 1.61 6.06
N LEU A 118 23.57 0.41 6.26
CA LEU A 118 22.89 -0.87 6.00
C LEU A 118 22.34 -1.49 7.28
#